data_cf199c0a671427e89a4abc77e649abd7
#
_entry.id   cf199c0a671427e89a4abc77e649abd7
#
_cell.length_a   1.000
_cell.length_b   1.000
_cell.length_c   1.000
_cell.angle_alpha   90.00
_cell.angle_beta   90.00
_cell.angle_gamma   90.00
#
_symmetry.space_group_name_H-M   'P 1'
#
loop_
_entity.id
_entity.type
_entity.pdbx_description
1 polymer ?
#
loop_
_entity_poly.entity_id
_entity_poly.type
_entity_poly.pdbx_seq_one_letter_code
_entity_poly.pdbx_strand_id
1 'polypeptide(L)'
;MIKRRLAPIILSLSSILILTACAQRLSYPEQSGVSEQSLSSGPDIRSIPKDEFLCTVGWLDDTTILLALESNGEYGLYSHDLDTGKEQPIRTFSDRLVFVALSANGRRILVQVANQQGNNVMMIDESGNAIAEIRFSEGLLTGVSWNPANEGKLFLSVQKTVGSLENYLWDLSSDEAMVALPVTGEMPVWYSENMYLQKKTANDGVSVLVLSDVRFPGKDTVIDQEILAYGLEDESVWVVTPSDFNAEELFVVSYYPLLIAQGYVALPRIADGSRLIIPEFETGRDSDEIFALLPKQESDIAAGITFELAKIDFP
;
A
#
# COMPACT_ATOMS: atom_id res chain seq x y z
N MET A 1 -4.81 22.12 -26.18
CA MET A 1 -5.48 20.83 -25.81
C MET A 1 -4.64 20.12 -24.75
N ILE A 2 -4.43 20.72 -23.58
CA ILE A 2 -3.48 20.18 -22.55
C ILE A 2 -4.18 19.97 -21.18
N LYS A 3 -5.49 20.13 -21.08
CA LYS A 3 -6.21 20.14 -19.78
C LYS A 3 -6.79 18.79 -19.29
N ARG A 4 -6.54 17.66 -19.96
CA ARG A 4 -7.12 16.34 -19.56
C ARG A 4 -6.13 15.33 -18.97
N ARG A 5 -4.84 15.65 -18.83
CA ARG A 5 -3.80 14.67 -18.46
C ARG A 5 -3.30 14.68 -17.00
N LEU A 6 -3.75 15.63 -16.17
CA LEU A 6 -3.28 15.73 -14.78
C LEU A 6 -4.19 15.06 -13.73
N ALA A 7 -5.43 14.76 -14.06
CA ALA A 7 -6.36 14.19 -13.10
C ALA A 7 -6.03 12.75 -12.63
N PRO A 8 -5.57 11.83 -13.48
CA PRO A 8 -5.26 10.47 -13.04
C PRO A 8 -3.98 10.36 -12.20
N ILE A 9 -2.99 11.25 -12.38
CA ILE A 9 -1.73 11.19 -11.62
C ILE A 9 -1.94 11.58 -10.15
N ILE A 10 -2.80 12.53 -9.86
CA ILE A 10 -3.10 12.95 -8.48
C ILE A 10 -3.85 11.85 -7.72
N LEU A 11 -4.56 10.99 -8.44
CA LEU A 11 -5.37 9.95 -7.84
C LEU A 11 -4.59 8.67 -7.48
N SER A 12 -3.57 8.30 -8.27
CA SER A 12 -2.72 7.15 -7.94
C SER A 12 -1.90 7.42 -6.66
N LEU A 13 -1.42 8.66 -6.48
CA LEU A 13 -0.77 9.08 -5.23
C LEU A 13 -1.69 8.95 -4.00
N SER A 14 -3.00 9.15 -4.18
CA SER A 14 -3.96 8.99 -3.09
C SER A 14 -4.08 7.54 -2.62
N SER A 15 -3.87 6.57 -3.51
CA SER A 15 -4.09 5.16 -3.21
C SER A 15 -3.07 4.57 -2.23
N ILE A 16 -1.82 5.01 -2.26
CA ILE A 16 -0.76 4.53 -1.34
C ILE A 16 -0.86 5.21 0.03
N LEU A 17 -1.18 6.51 0.09
CA LEU A 17 -1.44 7.20 1.36
C LEU A 17 -2.61 6.61 2.14
N ILE A 18 -3.55 5.93 1.47
CA ILE A 18 -4.76 5.38 2.06
C ILE A 18 -4.52 4.03 2.74
N LEU A 19 -3.58 3.21 2.27
CA LEU A 19 -3.29 1.90 2.89
C LEU A 19 -2.79 2.00 4.33
N THR A 20 -2.16 3.13 4.70
CA THR A 20 -1.76 3.41 6.09
C THR A 20 -2.82 4.15 6.91
N ALA A 21 -3.79 4.82 6.28
CA ALA A 21 -4.74 5.68 6.98
C ALA A 21 -5.82 4.90 7.75
N CYS A 22 -6.20 3.71 7.33
CA CYS A 22 -7.17 2.89 8.08
C CYS A 22 -6.62 2.32 9.39
N ALA A 23 -5.29 2.28 9.56
CA ALA A 23 -4.65 1.72 10.75
C ALA A 23 -4.34 2.75 11.86
N GLN A 24 -4.32 4.06 11.57
CA GLN A 24 -3.97 5.09 12.55
C GLN A 24 -4.85 6.33 12.43
N ARG A 25 -5.61 6.60 13.48
CA ARG A 25 -6.27 7.90 13.70
C ARG A 25 -5.20 8.94 14.04
N LEU A 26 -4.63 9.61 13.03
CA LEU A 26 -3.78 10.79 13.26
C LEU A 26 -4.69 12.01 13.46
N SER A 27 -4.63 12.60 14.65
CA SER A 27 -5.24 13.90 14.93
C SER A 27 -4.43 14.99 14.22
N TYR A 28 -4.97 15.52 13.13
CA TYR A 28 -4.42 16.71 12.50
C TYR A 28 -4.91 17.98 13.18
N PRO A 29 -4.06 19.02 13.33
CA PRO A 29 -4.51 20.33 13.79
C PRO A 29 -5.43 20.96 12.74
N GLU A 30 -6.50 21.60 13.23
CA GLU A 30 -7.48 22.32 12.44
C GLU A 30 -6.81 23.47 11.66
N GLN A 31 -6.66 23.32 10.33
CA GLN A 31 -6.33 24.45 9.46
C GLN A 31 -7.63 25.14 9.04
N SER A 32 -7.88 26.28 9.65
CA SER A 32 -8.93 27.23 9.24
C SER A 32 -8.55 27.91 7.92
N GLY A 33 -9.42 27.82 6.95
CA GLY A 33 -9.51 28.75 5.83
C GLY A 33 -9.13 28.22 4.45
N VAL A 34 -9.97 27.36 3.87
CA VAL A 34 -10.08 27.25 2.40
C VAL A 34 -11.34 27.99 2.00
N SER A 35 -11.20 29.08 1.22
CA SER A 35 -12.34 29.81 0.68
C SER A 35 -13.11 28.92 -0.28
N GLU A 36 -14.41 28.76 -0.05
CA GLU A 36 -15.34 28.14 -0.97
C GLU A 36 -15.35 28.91 -2.32
N GLN A 37 -14.54 28.47 -3.26
CA GLN A 37 -14.80 28.82 -4.66
C GLN A 37 -15.84 27.82 -5.18
N SER A 38 -17.02 28.34 -5.49
CA SER A 38 -18.11 27.60 -6.10
C SER A 38 -17.65 26.88 -7.37
N LEU A 39 -17.47 25.58 -7.29
CA LEU A 39 -17.40 24.70 -8.45
C LEU A 39 -18.82 24.61 -9.05
N SER A 40 -19.05 25.39 -10.10
CA SER A 40 -20.31 25.38 -10.82
C SER A 40 -20.52 24.04 -11.55
N SER A 41 -21.59 23.35 -11.24
CA SER A 41 -22.18 22.19 -11.95
C SER A 41 -21.33 20.92 -12.09
N GLY A 42 -20.72 20.47 -11.00
CA GLY A 42 -20.36 19.05 -10.84
C GLY A 42 -21.56 18.24 -10.33
N PRO A 43 -21.52 16.91 -10.39
CA PRO A 43 -22.50 16.05 -9.76
C PRO A 43 -22.67 16.43 -8.28
N ASP A 44 -23.87 16.27 -7.77
CA ASP A 44 -24.21 16.61 -6.37
C ASP A 44 -23.49 15.61 -5.42
N ILE A 45 -22.23 15.95 -5.13
CA ILE A 45 -21.37 15.11 -4.26
C ILE A 45 -21.90 15.24 -2.84
N ARG A 46 -22.48 14.18 -2.32
CA ARG A 46 -22.88 14.10 -0.92
C ARG A 46 -21.67 14.36 -0.02
N SER A 47 -21.78 15.33 0.87
CA SER A 47 -20.78 15.48 1.92
C SER A 47 -20.97 14.35 2.95
N ILE A 48 -19.97 13.50 3.09
CA ILE A 48 -19.93 12.49 4.14
C ILE A 48 -19.50 13.19 5.44
N PRO A 49 -20.28 13.08 6.55
CA PRO A 49 -19.85 13.61 7.83
C PRO A 49 -18.48 13.07 8.22
N LYS A 50 -17.59 13.94 8.71
CA LYS A 50 -16.20 13.60 9.04
C LYS A 50 -16.10 12.47 10.08
N ASP A 51 -17.06 12.39 10.98
CA ASP A 51 -17.17 11.38 12.03
C ASP A 51 -17.68 10.02 11.51
N GLU A 52 -18.33 9.98 10.36
CA GLU A 52 -18.76 8.74 9.70
C GLU A 52 -17.69 8.19 8.72
N PHE A 53 -16.80 9.02 8.20
CA PHE A 53 -15.81 8.63 7.22
C PHE A 53 -14.61 7.94 7.88
N LEU A 54 -14.32 6.70 7.49
CA LEU A 54 -13.12 5.97 7.90
C LEU A 54 -12.00 6.13 6.87
N CYS A 55 -12.24 5.68 5.65
CA CYS A 55 -11.28 5.84 4.55
C CYS A 55 -11.90 5.60 3.17
N THR A 56 -11.23 6.09 2.13
CA THR A 56 -11.41 5.61 0.75
C THR A 56 -10.47 4.41 0.57
N VAL A 57 -11.00 3.28 0.13
CA VAL A 57 -10.24 2.03 -0.01
C VAL A 57 -9.56 1.95 -1.38
N GLY A 58 -10.25 2.33 -2.44
CA GLY A 58 -9.73 2.29 -3.80
C GLY A 58 -10.83 2.43 -4.87
N TRP A 59 -10.44 2.20 -6.12
CA TRP A 59 -11.34 2.25 -7.27
C TRP A 59 -11.91 0.87 -7.58
N LEU A 60 -13.24 0.77 -7.62
CA LEU A 60 -13.94 -0.42 -8.10
C LEU A 60 -13.94 -0.47 -9.64
N ASP A 61 -14.09 0.69 -10.26
CA ASP A 61 -14.01 0.90 -11.70
C ASP A 61 -13.59 2.36 -12.01
N ASP A 62 -13.71 2.82 -13.26
CA ASP A 62 -13.26 4.13 -13.71
C ASP A 62 -14.01 5.31 -13.05
N THR A 63 -15.20 5.09 -12.50
CA THR A 63 -16.07 6.13 -11.93
C THR A 63 -16.51 5.85 -10.50
N THR A 64 -16.31 4.64 -10.01
CA THR A 64 -16.82 4.19 -8.71
C THR A 64 -15.70 3.92 -7.73
N ILE A 65 -15.77 4.51 -6.55
CA ILE A 65 -14.84 4.27 -5.44
C ILE A 65 -15.47 3.41 -4.35
N LEU A 66 -14.63 2.65 -3.67
CA LEU A 66 -15.00 1.90 -2.46
C LEU A 66 -14.70 2.76 -1.23
N LEU A 67 -15.71 2.96 -0.40
CA LEU A 67 -15.63 3.69 0.86
C LEU A 67 -15.85 2.76 2.04
N ALA A 68 -15.12 3.02 3.12
CA ALA A 68 -15.39 2.45 4.44
C ALA A 68 -15.96 3.55 5.34
N LEU A 69 -17.13 3.29 5.92
CA LEU A 69 -17.86 4.24 6.76
C LEU A 69 -18.23 3.61 8.10
N GLU A 70 -18.42 4.46 9.11
CA GLU A 70 -18.99 4.09 10.42
C GLU A 70 -20.19 4.99 10.69
N SER A 71 -21.36 4.42 10.87
CA SER A 71 -22.56 5.18 11.23
C SER A 71 -23.32 4.49 12.33
N ASN A 72 -23.64 5.21 13.41
CA ASN A 72 -24.38 4.70 14.57
C ASN A 72 -23.79 3.42 15.20
N GLY A 73 -22.45 3.23 15.12
CA GLY A 73 -21.77 2.05 15.66
C GLY A 73 -21.81 0.82 14.74
N GLU A 74 -22.33 0.95 13.54
CA GLU A 74 -22.24 -0.03 12.48
C GLU A 74 -21.17 0.39 11.47
N TYR A 75 -20.39 -0.57 11.01
CA TYR A 75 -19.35 -0.39 10.00
C TYR A 75 -19.84 -0.88 8.66
N GLY A 76 -19.52 -0.19 7.58
CA GLY A 76 -19.96 -0.58 6.26
C GLY A 76 -18.98 -0.28 5.15
N LEU A 77 -19.08 -1.09 4.09
CA LEU A 77 -18.45 -0.83 2.81
C LEU A 77 -19.51 -0.37 1.82
N TYR A 78 -19.19 0.69 1.10
CA TYR A 78 -20.13 1.34 0.16
C TYR A 78 -19.41 1.60 -1.16
N SER A 79 -20.10 1.37 -2.27
CA SER A 79 -19.70 1.92 -3.55
C SER A 79 -20.23 3.33 -3.70
N HIS A 80 -19.41 4.25 -4.19
CA HIS A 80 -19.78 5.63 -4.45
C HIS A 80 -19.42 5.99 -5.90
N ASP A 81 -20.43 6.21 -6.71
CA ASP A 81 -20.30 6.61 -8.11
C ASP A 81 -20.07 8.12 -8.17
N LEU A 82 -18.93 8.54 -8.70
CA LEU A 82 -18.52 9.94 -8.75
C LEU A 82 -19.25 10.77 -9.80
N ASP A 83 -19.81 10.13 -10.83
CA ASP A 83 -20.55 10.83 -11.88
C ASP A 83 -21.97 11.17 -11.44
N THR A 84 -22.59 10.25 -10.69
CA THR A 84 -24.00 10.39 -10.27
C THR A 84 -24.17 10.78 -8.81
N GLY A 85 -23.10 10.70 -7.98
CA GLY A 85 -23.16 10.86 -6.54
C GLY A 85 -23.91 9.74 -5.82
N LYS A 86 -24.24 8.65 -6.52
CA LYS A 86 -25.02 7.55 -5.96
C LYS A 86 -24.18 6.65 -5.09
N GLU A 87 -24.63 6.42 -3.87
CA GLU A 87 -24.03 5.51 -2.90
C GLU A 87 -24.87 4.24 -2.76
N GLN A 88 -24.20 3.07 -2.69
CA GLN A 88 -24.86 1.79 -2.47
C GLN A 88 -24.08 0.97 -1.44
N PRO A 89 -24.76 0.37 -0.46
CA PRO A 89 -24.12 -0.53 0.48
C PRO A 89 -23.66 -1.81 -0.23
N ILE A 90 -22.42 -2.21 0.00
CA ILE A 90 -21.86 -3.50 -0.42
C ILE A 90 -22.04 -4.50 0.72
N ARG A 91 -21.58 -4.13 1.94
CA ARG A 91 -21.70 -4.97 3.12
C ARG A 91 -21.62 -4.15 4.40
N THR A 92 -22.38 -4.56 5.41
CA THR A 92 -22.31 -4.00 6.76
C THR A 92 -21.78 -5.01 7.76
N PHE A 93 -21.16 -4.50 8.84
CA PHE A 93 -20.54 -5.28 9.91
C PHE A 93 -20.94 -4.71 11.26
N SER A 94 -21.34 -5.59 12.19
CA SER A 94 -21.56 -5.24 13.58
C SER A 94 -20.26 -5.11 14.38
N ASP A 95 -19.20 -5.81 13.91
CA ASP A 95 -17.88 -5.78 14.51
C ASP A 95 -17.03 -4.66 13.92
N ARG A 96 -16.07 -4.16 14.70
CA ARG A 96 -15.23 -3.05 14.29
C ARG A 96 -14.40 -3.40 13.06
N LEU A 97 -14.54 -2.60 12.00
CA LEU A 97 -13.73 -2.67 10.80
C LEU A 97 -12.32 -2.11 11.12
N VAL A 98 -11.28 -2.91 10.95
CA VAL A 98 -9.90 -2.53 11.31
C VAL A 98 -8.93 -2.54 10.14
N PHE A 99 -9.26 -3.26 9.07
CA PHE A 99 -8.47 -3.27 7.85
C PHE A 99 -9.37 -3.54 6.65
N VAL A 100 -9.12 -2.83 5.55
CA VAL A 100 -9.75 -3.08 4.24
C VAL A 100 -8.70 -2.88 3.17
N ALA A 101 -8.70 -3.77 2.19
CA ALA A 101 -7.88 -3.63 0.99
C ALA A 101 -8.63 -4.14 -0.24
N LEU A 102 -8.42 -3.50 -1.37
CA LEU A 102 -9.02 -3.83 -2.66
C LEU A 102 -7.97 -4.47 -3.56
N SER A 103 -8.34 -5.50 -4.32
CA SER A 103 -7.48 -6.04 -5.37
C SER A 103 -7.33 -5.05 -6.53
N ALA A 104 -6.25 -5.16 -7.30
CA ALA A 104 -5.94 -4.21 -8.37
C ALA A 104 -7.04 -4.09 -9.44
N ASN A 105 -7.81 -5.15 -9.68
CA ASN A 105 -8.93 -5.13 -10.65
C ASN A 105 -10.28 -4.77 -10.01
N GLY A 106 -10.33 -4.40 -8.73
CA GLY A 106 -11.54 -3.99 -8.04
C GLY A 106 -12.52 -5.12 -7.67
N ARG A 107 -12.20 -6.39 -7.95
CA ARG A 107 -13.17 -7.51 -7.81
C ARG A 107 -13.12 -8.24 -6.48
N ARG A 108 -12.04 -8.08 -5.72
CA ARG A 108 -11.85 -8.74 -4.43
C ARG A 108 -11.59 -7.70 -3.37
N ILE A 109 -12.30 -7.83 -2.26
CA ILE A 109 -12.13 -6.95 -1.11
C ILE A 109 -11.71 -7.82 0.06
N LEU A 110 -10.56 -7.53 0.66
CA LEU A 110 -10.09 -8.14 1.89
C LEU A 110 -10.52 -7.26 3.06
N VAL A 111 -11.16 -7.85 4.04
CA VAL A 111 -11.70 -7.15 5.21
C VAL A 111 -11.23 -7.84 6.48
N GLN A 112 -10.74 -7.08 7.44
CA GLN A 112 -10.58 -7.57 8.81
C GLN A 112 -11.55 -6.83 9.73
N VAL A 113 -12.33 -7.61 10.48
CA VAL A 113 -13.15 -7.12 11.58
C VAL A 113 -12.63 -7.68 12.90
N ALA A 114 -12.69 -6.86 13.94
CA ALA A 114 -12.22 -7.22 15.29
C ALA A 114 -13.36 -7.15 16.30
N ASN A 115 -13.46 -8.18 17.12
CA ASN A 115 -14.38 -8.24 18.26
C ASN A 115 -13.69 -8.82 19.51
N GLN A 116 -14.43 -9.02 20.57
CA GLN A 116 -13.91 -9.58 21.84
C GLN A 116 -13.42 -11.03 21.73
N GLN A 117 -13.79 -11.74 20.66
CA GLN A 117 -13.43 -13.16 20.44
C GLN A 117 -12.24 -13.35 19.52
N GLY A 118 -11.69 -12.25 18.98
CA GLY A 118 -10.56 -12.26 18.06
C GLY A 118 -10.80 -11.44 16.79
N ASN A 119 -9.98 -11.73 15.80
CA ASN A 119 -10.00 -11.05 14.51
C ASN A 119 -10.48 -12.00 13.42
N ASN A 120 -11.45 -11.56 12.65
CA ASN A 120 -11.97 -12.27 11.51
C ASN A 120 -11.52 -11.60 10.23
N VAL A 121 -10.86 -12.33 9.34
CA VAL A 121 -10.43 -11.85 8.02
C VAL A 121 -11.26 -12.54 6.98
N MET A 122 -11.93 -11.76 6.17
CA MET A 122 -12.81 -12.23 5.10
C MET A 122 -12.35 -11.70 3.75
N MET A 123 -12.44 -12.53 2.74
CA MET A 123 -12.44 -12.11 1.35
C MET A 123 -13.88 -12.10 0.84
N ILE A 124 -14.28 -10.97 0.29
CA ILE A 124 -15.62 -10.79 -0.32
C ILE A 124 -15.47 -10.37 -1.78
N ASP A 125 -16.51 -10.59 -2.57
CA ASP A 125 -16.61 -10.05 -3.92
C ASP A 125 -17.16 -8.60 -3.91
N GLU A 126 -17.19 -7.98 -5.08
CA GLU A 126 -17.72 -6.63 -5.31
C GLU A 126 -19.19 -6.46 -4.93
N SER A 127 -19.94 -7.57 -4.82
CA SER A 127 -21.35 -7.61 -4.36
C SER A 127 -21.48 -7.83 -2.85
N GLY A 128 -20.37 -7.98 -2.11
CA GLY A 128 -20.34 -8.21 -0.68
C GLY A 128 -20.53 -9.67 -0.25
N ASN A 129 -20.54 -10.63 -1.19
CA ASN A 129 -20.65 -12.06 -0.85
C ASN A 129 -19.32 -12.58 -0.31
N ALA A 130 -19.37 -13.34 0.78
CA ALA A 130 -18.17 -13.97 1.32
C ALA A 130 -17.67 -15.08 0.39
N ILE A 131 -16.37 -15.02 0.06
CA ILE A 131 -15.66 -16.02 -0.75
C ILE A 131 -14.89 -16.97 0.16
N ALA A 132 -14.19 -16.40 1.15
CA ALA A 132 -13.40 -17.15 2.12
C ALA A 132 -13.31 -16.38 3.44
N GLU A 133 -13.03 -17.11 4.51
CA GLU A 133 -12.91 -16.55 5.86
C GLU A 133 -11.84 -17.31 6.64
N ILE A 134 -10.99 -16.57 7.36
CA ILE A 134 -10.03 -17.11 8.31
C ILE A 134 -10.11 -16.32 9.62
N ARG A 135 -9.72 -16.98 10.72
CA ARG A 135 -9.74 -16.37 12.06
C ARG A 135 -8.35 -16.34 12.66
N PHE A 136 -7.99 -15.20 13.19
CA PHE A 136 -6.81 -15.01 14.02
C PHE A 136 -7.25 -14.84 15.47
N SER A 137 -6.60 -15.55 16.39
CA SER A 137 -6.81 -15.31 17.82
C SER A 137 -6.33 -13.91 18.23
N GLU A 138 -5.27 -13.43 17.56
CA GLU A 138 -4.63 -12.13 17.81
C GLU A 138 -3.94 -11.62 16.55
N GLY A 139 -3.68 -10.31 16.53
CA GLY A 139 -2.94 -9.63 15.46
C GLY A 139 -3.82 -8.82 14.52
N LEU A 140 -3.22 -7.80 13.95
CA LEU A 140 -3.85 -6.90 12.98
C LEU A 140 -3.15 -7.02 11.65
N LEU A 141 -3.92 -7.08 10.56
CA LEU A 141 -3.38 -6.93 9.22
C LEU A 141 -2.76 -5.54 9.08
N THR A 142 -1.56 -5.50 8.56
CA THR A 142 -0.84 -4.27 8.23
C THR A 142 -0.60 -4.13 6.74
N GLY A 143 -0.80 -5.21 5.97
CA GLY A 143 -0.65 -5.18 4.53
C GLY A 143 -1.14 -6.45 3.86
N VAL A 144 -1.39 -6.32 2.56
CA VAL A 144 -1.73 -7.41 1.65
C VAL A 144 -0.99 -7.21 0.33
N SER A 145 -0.47 -8.29 -0.23
CA SER A 145 0.07 -8.31 -1.59
C SER A 145 -0.70 -9.34 -2.40
N TRP A 146 -1.41 -8.88 -3.41
CA TRP A 146 -2.22 -9.71 -4.30
C TRP A 146 -1.35 -10.32 -5.39
N ASN A 147 -1.57 -11.62 -5.67
CA ASN A 147 -0.90 -12.25 -6.78
C ASN A 147 -1.45 -11.71 -8.11
N PRO A 148 -0.60 -11.18 -9.01
CA PRO A 148 -1.06 -10.53 -10.22
C PRO A 148 -1.73 -11.47 -11.22
N ALA A 149 -1.41 -12.77 -11.18
CA ALA A 149 -1.97 -13.78 -12.07
C ALA A 149 -3.13 -14.57 -11.44
N ASN A 150 -3.25 -14.57 -10.10
CA ASN A 150 -4.24 -15.33 -9.37
C ASN A 150 -4.65 -14.63 -8.07
N GLU A 151 -5.70 -13.85 -8.10
CA GLU A 151 -6.24 -13.15 -6.91
C GLU A 151 -6.73 -14.08 -5.78
N GLY A 152 -6.78 -15.37 -6.01
CA GLY A 152 -6.99 -16.38 -4.96
C GLY A 152 -5.74 -16.66 -4.14
N LYS A 153 -4.58 -16.08 -4.49
CA LYS A 153 -3.32 -16.18 -3.73
C LYS A 153 -2.87 -14.80 -3.28
N LEU A 154 -2.59 -14.64 -2.02
CA LEU A 154 -2.15 -13.36 -1.47
C LEU A 154 -1.18 -13.58 -0.31
N PHE A 155 -0.26 -12.63 -0.13
CA PHE A 155 0.49 -12.49 1.10
C PHE A 155 -0.26 -11.58 2.06
N LEU A 156 -0.28 -11.97 3.32
CA LEU A 156 -0.81 -11.19 4.43
C LEU A 156 0.30 -10.89 5.41
N SER A 157 0.45 -9.63 5.81
CA SER A 157 1.31 -9.24 6.91
C SER A 157 0.47 -8.96 8.14
N VAL A 158 0.80 -9.61 9.24
CA VAL A 158 0.06 -9.55 10.51
C VAL A 158 1.00 -9.06 11.60
N GLN A 159 0.68 -7.95 12.22
CA GLN A 159 1.35 -7.45 13.41
C GLN A 159 0.71 -8.05 14.66
N LYS A 160 1.40 -8.96 15.34
CA LYS A 160 0.91 -9.58 16.59
C LYS A 160 1.23 -8.75 17.82
N THR A 161 2.46 -8.23 17.89
CA THR A 161 2.91 -7.33 18.95
C THR A 161 3.72 -6.20 18.34
N VAL A 162 3.99 -5.15 19.08
CA VAL A 162 4.86 -4.06 18.61
C VAL A 162 6.22 -4.62 18.21
N GLY A 163 6.58 -4.43 16.93
CA GLY A 163 7.84 -4.92 16.35
C GLY A 163 7.85 -6.40 15.91
N SER A 164 6.73 -7.12 16.06
CA SER A 164 6.61 -8.50 15.56
C SER A 164 5.66 -8.55 14.38
N LEU A 165 6.21 -8.68 13.18
CA LEU A 165 5.47 -8.84 11.93
C LEU A 165 5.63 -10.27 11.43
N GLU A 166 4.52 -10.96 11.20
CA GLU A 166 4.48 -12.29 10.62
C GLU A 166 3.82 -12.22 9.24
N ASN A 167 4.41 -12.92 8.28
CA ASN A 167 3.89 -12.99 6.92
C ASN A 167 3.31 -14.38 6.63
N TYR A 168 2.20 -14.38 5.92
CA TYR A 168 1.46 -15.61 5.58
C TYR A 168 1.15 -15.62 4.09
N LEU A 169 1.21 -16.80 3.48
CA LEU A 169 0.58 -17.08 2.19
C LEU A 169 -0.83 -17.61 2.45
N TRP A 170 -1.82 -16.95 1.90
CA TRP A 170 -3.20 -17.43 1.84
C TRP A 170 -3.51 -17.86 0.40
N ASP A 171 -3.75 -19.14 0.19
CA ASP A 171 -4.14 -19.72 -1.10
C ASP A 171 -5.53 -20.31 -0.98
N LEU A 172 -6.52 -19.67 -1.62
CA LEU A 172 -7.93 -20.08 -1.58
C LEU A 172 -8.18 -21.41 -2.30
N SER A 173 -7.24 -21.88 -3.12
CA SER A 173 -7.34 -23.17 -3.80
C SER A 173 -6.78 -24.34 -2.99
N SER A 174 -6.12 -24.04 -1.86
CA SER A 174 -5.49 -25.05 -0.99
C SER A 174 -6.41 -25.45 0.16
N ASP A 175 -6.38 -26.72 0.52
CA ASP A 175 -7.04 -27.21 1.74
C ASP A 175 -6.38 -26.64 3.03
N GLU A 176 -5.09 -26.29 2.96
CA GLU A 176 -4.41 -25.52 3.99
C GLU A 176 -4.67 -24.03 3.75
N ALA A 177 -5.65 -23.50 4.46
CA ALA A 177 -6.13 -22.14 4.27
C ALA A 177 -5.01 -21.09 4.35
N MET A 178 -3.96 -21.31 5.15
CA MET A 178 -2.91 -20.31 5.35
C MET A 178 -1.59 -20.96 5.81
N VAL A 179 -0.50 -20.58 5.16
CA VAL A 179 0.85 -21.05 5.47
C VAL A 179 1.71 -19.89 5.97
N ALA A 180 2.28 -20.04 7.18
CA ALA A 180 3.24 -19.05 7.67
C ALA A 180 4.52 -19.08 6.84
N LEU A 181 4.99 -17.90 6.42
CA LEU A 181 6.27 -17.78 5.74
C LEU A 181 7.40 -17.72 6.78
N PRO A 182 8.57 -18.30 6.50
CA PRO A 182 9.71 -18.27 7.41
C PRO A 182 10.41 -16.89 7.40
N VAL A 183 9.71 -15.85 7.01
CA VAL A 183 10.21 -14.47 6.85
C VAL A 183 9.54 -13.58 7.86
N THR A 184 10.34 -13.02 8.74
CA THR A 184 9.92 -11.97 9.67
C THR A 184 10.39 -10.63 9.13
N GLY A 185 9.54 -9.61 9.20
CA GLY A 185 9.86 -8.25 8.74
C GLY A 185 8.95 -7.78 7.61
N GLU A 186 9.50 -7.07 6.63
CA GLU A 186 8.71 -6.46 5.55
C GLU A 186 7.87 -7.48 4.76
N MET A 187 6.72 -7.05 4.31
CA MET A 187 5.78 -7.87 3.55
C MET A 187 6.40 -8.30 2.21
N PRO A 188 6.31 -9.59 1.84
CA PRO A 188 6.67 -10.05 0.51
C PRO A 188 5.76 -9.45 -0.56
N VAL A 189 6.30 -9.19 -1.74
CA VAL A 189 5.56 -8.63 -2.87
C VAL A 189 5.60 -9.62 -4.04
N TRP A 190 4.45 -9.93 -4.61
CA TRP A 190 4.38 -10.81 -5.79
C TRP A 190 5.02 -10.16 -7.00
N TYR A 191 5.98 -10.86 -7.61
CA TYR A 191 6.58 -10.48 -8.88
C TYR A 191 5.85 -11.12 -10.07
N SER A 192 5.38 -12.37 -9.89
CA SER A 192 4.63 -13.10 -10.91
C SER A 192 3.77 -14.18 -10.24
N GLU A 193 3.15 -15.05 -11.03
CA GLU A 193 2.27 -16.12 -10.53
C GLU A 193 2.89 -16.96 -9.39
N ASN A 194 4.18 -17.26 -9.48
CA ASN A 194 4.86 -18.12 -8.50
C ASN A 194 6.09 -17.49 -7.85
N MET A 195 6.51 -16.33 -8.33
CA MET A 195 7.71 -15.65 -7.86
C MET A 195 7.34 -14.43 -7.03
N TYR A 196 8.12 -14.16 -5.99
CA TYR A 196 7.93 -13.01 -5.13
C TYR A 196 9.25 -12.42 -4.64
N LEU A 197 9.25 -11.13 -4.40
CA LEU A 197 10.34 -10.39 -3.81
C LEU A 197 10.16 -10.32 -2.30
N GLN A 198 11.26 -10.42 -1.57
CA GLN A 198 11.29 -10.22 -0.14
C GLN A 198 12.64 -9.70 0.33
N LYS A 199 12.62 -8.87 1.36
CA LYS A 199 13.82 -8.45 2.07
C LYS A 199 14.15 -9.46 3.16
N LYS A 200 15.38 -9.93 3.18
CA LYS A 200 15.91 -10.85 4.19
C LYS A 200 17.14 -10.25 4.85
N THR A 201 17.43 -10.69 6.06
CA THR A 201 18.74 -10.43 6.69
C THR A 201 19.63 -11.63 6.46
N ALA A 202 20.75 -11.44 5.80
CA ALA A 202 21.77 -12.46 5.59
C ALA A 202 22.50 -12.79 6.91
N ASN A 203 23.31 -13.86 6.91
CA ASN A 203 24.00 -14.34 8.12
C ASN A 203 25.00 -13.34 8.71
N ASP A 204 25.51 -12.41 7.91
CA ASP A 204 26.38 -11.31 8.30
C ASP A 204 25.65 -10.07 8.81
N GLY A 205 24.31 -10.12 8.86
CA GLY A 205 23.46 -9.01 9.28
C GLY A 205 23.10 -8.03 8.17
N VAL A 206 23.59 -8.26 6.94
CA VAL A 206 23.29 -7.41 5.77
C VAL A 206 21.86 -7.69 5.27
N SER A 207 21.13 -6.64 4.96
CA SER A 207 19.81 -6.77 4.32
C SER A 207 19.96 -7.04 2.84
N VAL A 208 19.29 -8.07 2.32
CA VAL A 208 19.32 -8.46 0.91
C VAL A 208 17.91 -8.52 0.34
N LEU A 209 17.74 -8.08 -0.90
CA LEU A 209 16.54 -8.33 -1.69
C LEU A 209 16.72 -9.63 -2.44
N VAL A 210 15.78 -10.55 -2.26
CA VAL A 210 15.79 -11.83 -2.95
C VAL A 210 14.51 -12.07 -3.73
N LEU A 211 14.66 -12.74 -4.86
CA LEU A 211 13.57 -13.35 -5.60
C LEU A 211 13.43 -14.80 -5.15
N SER A 212 12.24 -15.16 -4.71
CA SER A 212 11.90 -16.49 -4.18
C SER A 212 10.76 -17.11 -4.98
N ASP A 213 10.67 -18.43 -4.99
CA ASP A 213 9.60 -19.18 -5.66
C ASP A 213 8.79 -19.96 -4.60
N VAL A 214 7.46 -19.74 -4.56
CA VAL A 214 6.58 -20.40 -3.59
C VAL A 214 6.58 -21.93 -3.72
N ARG A 215 6.91 -22.47 -4.89
CA ARG A 215 7.00 -23.92 -5.16
C ARG A 215 8.30 -24.55 -4.64
N PHE A 216 9.33 -23.74 -4.41
CA PHE A 216 10.66 -24.19 -4.00
C PHE A 216 11.18 -23.36 -2.82
N PRO A 217 10.56 -23.47 -1.63
CA PRO A 217 10.94 -22.69 -0.46
C PRO A 217 12.44 -22.83 -0.14
N GLY A 218 13.11 -21.71 0.13
CA GLY A 218 14.53 -21.66 0.45
C GLY A 218 15.49 -21.65 -0.74
N LYS A 219 14.98 -21.65 -1.98
CA LYS A 219 15.77 -21.40 -3.18
C LYS A 219 15.60 -19.93 -3.59
N ASP A 220 16.50 -19.10 -3.08
CA ASP A 220 16.45 -17.66 -3.31
C ASP A 220 17.52 -17.24 -4.32
N THR A 221 17.19 -16.25 -5.13
CA THR A 221 18.14 -15.54 -5.99
C THR A 221 18.32 -14.14 -5.45
N VAL A 222 19.54 -13.75 -5.09
CA VAL A 222 19.85 -12.38 -4.62
C VAL A 222 19.75 -11.43 -5.79
N ILE A 223 18.98 -10.36 -5.64
CA ILE A 223 18.83 -9.26 -6.60
C ILE A 223 19.79 -8.14 -6.23
N ASP A 224 19.78 -7.71 -4.95
CA ASP A 224 20.62 -6.62 -4.46
C ASP A 224 20.91 -6.79 -2.96
N GLN A 225 21.86 -5.99 -2.43
CA GLN A 225 22.35 -6.04 -1.05
C GLN A 225 22.27 -4.66 -0.39
N GLU A 226 22.43 -4.63 0.94
CA GLU A 226 22.35 -3.40 1.75
C GLU A 226 21.02 -2.64 1.57
N ILE A 227 19.93 -3.38 1.42
CA ILE A 227 18.62 -2.84 1.06
C ILE A 227 18.02 -2.05 2.22
N LEU A 228 17.66 -0.81 1.96
CA LEU A 228 16.87 0.04 2.86
C LEU A 228 15.38 -0.11 2.58
N ALA A 229 14.98 0.02 1.30
CA ALA A 229 13.63 -0.17 0.83
C ALA A 229 13.62 -0.74 -0.60
N TYR A 230 12.48 -1.25 -1.02
CA TYR A 230 12.22 -1.68 -2.39
C TYR A 230 10.74 -1.56 -2.71
N GLY A 231 10.42 -1.52 -3.99
CA GLY A 231 9.06 -1.61 -4.48
C GLY A 231 9.01 -2.30 -5.82
N LEU A 232 7.82 -2.70 -6.20
CA LEU A 232 7.52 -3.32 -7.48
C LEU A 232 6.27 -2.68 -8.04
N GLU A 233 6.36 -2.28 -9.30
CA GLU A 233 5.21 -1.89 -10.07
C GLU A 233 5.33 -2.46 -11.47
N ASP A 234 4.28 -3.12 -11.93
CA ASP A 234 4.29 -3.99 -13.11
C ASP A 234 5.41 -5.03 -13.01
N GLU A 235 6.36 -5.03 -13.92
CA GLU A 235 7.53 -5.92 -13.93
C GLU A 235 8.82 -5.19 -13.56
N SER A 236 8.71 -3.98 -13.02
CA SER A 236 9.83 -3.10 -12.69
C SER A 236 10.05 -3.01 -11.19
N VAL A 237 11.26 -3.33 -10.77
CA VAL A 237 11.69 -3.25 -9.37
C VAL A 237 12.56 -2.03 -9.18
N TRP A 238 12.31 -1.24 -8.16
CA TRP A 238 13.26 -0.25 -7.68
C TRP A 238 13.78 -0.63 -6.30
N VAL A 239 15.03 -0.30 -6.04
CA VAL A 239 15.73 -0.65 -4.80
C VAL A 239 16.46 0.57 -4.27
N VAL A 240 16.30 0.86 -2.99
CA VAL A 240 17.00 1.93 -2.29
C VAL A 240 18.12 1.33 -1.44
N THR A 241 19.34 1.78 -1.66
CA THR A 241 20.53 1.39 -0.89
C THR A 241 21.27 2.62 -0.38
N PRO A 242 22.14 2.49 0.65
CA PRO A 242 23.09 3.55 0.97
C PRO A 242 24.02 3.82 -0.21
N SER A 243 24.48 5.06 -0.36
CA SER A 243 25.47 5.39 -1.38
C SER A 243 26.88 4.95 -0.96
N ASP A 244 27.59 4.23 -1.82
CA ASP A 244 29.01 3.89 -1.61
C ASP A 244 29.92 5.12 -1.57
N PHE A 245 29.50 6.24 -2.19
CA PHE A 245 30.28 7.47 -2.26
C PHE A 245 30.05 8.38 -1.06
N ASN A 246 28.84 8.42 -0.53
CA ASN A 246 28.47 9.23 0.62
C ASN A 246 27.23 8.65 1.34
N ALA A 247 27.46 7.58 2.10
CA ALA A 247 26.39 6.87 2.80
C ALA A 247 25.65 7.70 3.87
N GLU A 248 26.23 8.84 4.32
CA GLU A 248 25.59 9.71 5.30
C GLU A 248 24.64 10.72 4.65
N GLU A 249 24.87 11.10 3.41
CA GLU A 249 24.14 12.18 2.74
C GLU A 249 23.26 11.70 1.57
N LEU A 250 23.56 10.53 0.97
CA LEU A 250 22.89 10.09 -0.23
C LEU A 250 22.33 8.67 -0.12
N PHE A 251 21.18 8.47 -0.79
CA PHE A 251 20.68 7.16 -1.20
C PHE A 251 21.02 6.92 -2.66
N VAL A 252 21.15 5.64 -3.03
CA VAL A 252 21.13 5.20 -4.41
C VAL A 252 19.80 4.49 -4.65
N VAL A 253 19.08 4.90 -5.68
CA VAL A 253 17.89 4.21 -6.17
C VAL A 253 18.26 3.51 -7.45
N SER A 254 18.30 2.19 -7.42
CA SER A 254 18.58 1.34 -8.58
C SER A 254 17.27 0.85 -9.18
N TYR A 255 17.23 0.76 -10.52
CA TYR A 255 16.06 0.36 -11.28
C TYR A 255 16.33 -0.93 -12.07
N TYR A 256 15.45 -1.91 -11.93
CA TYR A 256 15.56 -3.26 -12.47
C TYR A 256 14.31 -3.65 -13.26
N PRO A 257 14.09 -3.17 -14.48
CA PRO A 257 13.02 -3.69 -15.33
C PRO A 257 13.36 -5.15 -15.69
N LEU A 258 12.38 -6.03 -15.58
CA LEU A 258 12.57 -7.46 -15.78
C LEU A 258 13.73 -8.06 -14.97
N LEU A 259 14.01 -7.52 -13.79
CA LEU A 259 15.15 -7.89 -12.91
C LEU A 259 16.54 -7.69 -13.52
N ILE A 260 16.68 -6.83 -14.51
CA ILE A 260 17.95 -6.46 -15.14
C ILE A 260 18.31 -5.04 -14.71
N ALA A 261 19.47 -4.87 -14.06
CA ALA A 261 19.95 -3.54 -13.67
C ALA A 261 20.12 -2.66 -14.90
N GLN A 262 19.41 -1.54 -14.97
CA GLN A 262 19.50 -0.58 -16.09
C GLN A 262 20.17 0.72 -15.72
N GLY A 263 20.01 1.18 -14.48
CA GLY A 263 20.56 2.44 -14.07
C GLY A 263 20.36 2.72 -12.58
N TYR A 264 20.91 3.82 -12.12
CA TYR A 264 20.70 4.31 -10.77
C TYR A 264 20.69 5.84 -10.72
N VAL A 265 20.03 6.38 -9.70
CA VAL A 265 20.00 7.82 -9.39
C VAL A 265 20.36 8.01 -7.93
N ALA A 266 21.18 9.02 -7.63
CA ALA A 266 21.49 9.41 -6.27
C ALA A 266 20.46 10.45 -5.77
N LEU A 267 19.84 10.20 -4.63
CA LEU A 267 18.88 11.09 -3.99
C LEU A 267 19.40 11.57 -2.63
N PRO A 268 19.07 12.80 -2.20
CA PRO A 268 19.42 13.29 -0.88
C PRO A 268 18.86 12.41 0.23
N ARG A 269 19.68 12.09 1.21
CA ARG A 269 19.26 11.41 2.44
C ARG A 269 18.75 12.43 3.45
N ILE A 270 17.56 12.22 3.95
CA ILE A 270 16.94 13.08 4.94
C ILE A 270 16.61 12.24 6.17
N ALA A 271 16.94 12.78 7.34
CA ALA A 271 16.64 12.16 8.61
C ALA A 271 15.87 13.11 9.52
N ASP A 272 14.83 12.59 10.17
CA ASP A 272 14.15 13.23 11.29
C ASP A 272 14.70 12.65 12.60
N GLY A 273 15.64 13.35 13.21
CA GLY A 273 16.39 12.84 14.34
C GLY A 273 17.17 11.57 13.99
N SER A 274 16.83 10.45 14.61
CA SER A 274 17.41 9.13 14.32
C SER A 274 16.66 8.34 13.25
N ARG A 275 15.49 8.83 12.80
CA ARG A 275 14.67 8.15 11.82
C ARG A 275 15.04 8.60 10.42
N LEU A 276 15.41 7.64 9.61
CA LEU A 276 15.63 7.83 8.19
C LEU A 276 14.30 7.96 7.46
N ILE A 277 14.19 8.98 6.60
CA ILE A 277 13.02 9.17 5.73
C ILE A 277 13.38 8.60 4.36
N ILE A 278 12.74 7.50 4.01
CA ILE A 278 12.88 6.88 2.69
C ILE A 278 11.79 7.50 1.82
N PRO A 279 12.13 8.05 0.64
CA PRO A 279 11.14 8.57 -0.30
C PRO A 279 10.12 7.51 -0.70
N GLU A 280 8.87 7.92 -0.87
CA GLU A 280 7.85 7.10 -1.49
C GLU A 280 7.97 7.22 -3.01
N PHE A 281 7.94 6.08 -3.69
CA PHE A 281 8.09 5.98 -5.13
C PHE A 281 6.80 5.47 -5.76
N GLU A 282 6.46 6.04 -6.93
CA GLU A 282 5.34 5.65 -7.76
C GLU A 282 5.79 5.61 -9.21
N THR A 283 5.30 4.67 -9.99
CA THR A 283 5.52 4.68 -11.43
C THR A 283 4.42 5.50 -12.12
N GLY A 284 4.81 6.16 -13.19
CA GLY A 284 3.88 6.85 -14.06
C GLY A 284 3.07 5.86 -14.92
N ARG A 285 2.15 6.42 -15.70
CA ARG A 285 1.33 5.63 -16.62
C ARG A 285 2.16 4.94 -17.73
N ASP A 286 3.30 5.53 -18.06
CA ASP A 286 4.30 4.94 -18.95
C ASP A 286 5.35 4.31 -18.02
N SER A 287 5.60 3.03 -18.17
CA SER A 287 6.44 2.19 -17.29
C SER A 287 7.87 2.69 -17.05
N ASP A 288 8.30 3.67 -17.82
CA ASP A 288 9.65 4.27 -17.73
C ASP A 288 9.69 5.53 -16.83
N GLU A 289 8.54 5.97 -16.30
CA GLU A 289 8.46 7.17 -15.45
C GLU A 289 8.31 6.77 -13.98
N ILE A 290 9.30 7.10 -13.17
CA ILE A 290 9.24 6.97 -11.71
C ILE A 290 9.13 8.36 -11.10
N PHE A 291 8.19 8.51 -10.19
CA PHE A 291 8.01 9.71 -9.39
C PHE A 291 8.36 9.41 -7.94
N ALA A 292 8.94 10.38 -7.27
CA ALA A 292 9.25 10.29 -5.84
C ALA A 292 8.70 11.49 -5.10
N LEU A 293 8.16 11.26 -3.90
CA LEU A 293 7.89 12.30 -2.92
C LEU A 293 9.17 12.57 -2.15
N LEU A 294 9.89 13.62 -2.55
CA LEU A 294 11.14 14.04 -1.92
C LEU A 294 10.85 15.06 -0.84
N PRO A 295 11.35 14.86 0.41
CA PRO A 295 11.24 15.88 1.44
C PRO A 295 12.11 17.10 1.05
N LYS A 296 11.56 18.31 1.23
CA LYS A 296 12.32 19.54 0.99
C LYS A 296 13.37 19.76 2.06
N GLN A 297 14.61 20.01 1.66
CA GLN A 297 15.75 20.18 2.56
C GLN A 297 15.65 21.39 3.51
N GLU A 298 14.83 22.39 3.14
CA GLU A 298 14.72 23.66 3.89
C GLU A 298 13.56 23.67 4.90
N SER A 299 12.84 22.56 5.10
CA SER A 299 11.75 22.54 6.07
C SER A 299 12.33 22.54 7.49
N ASP A 300 12.01 23.56 8.26
CA ASP A 300 12.19 23.53 9.71
C ASP A 300 11.40 22.35 10.27
N ILE A 301 12.09 21.34 10.78
CA ILE A 301 11.50 20.09 11.26
C ILE A 301 10.41 20.36 12.32
N ALA A 302 10.55 21.46 13.06
CA ALA A 302 9.56 21.94 14.02
C ALA A 302 8.23 22.40 13.37
N ALA A 303 8.25 22.80 12.08
CA ALA A 303 7.08 23.24 11.34
C ALA A 303 6.41 22.12 10.52
N GLY A 304 7.00 20.92 10.54
CA GLY A 304 6.57 19.77 9.73
C GLY A 304 7.38 19.63 8.44
N ILE A 305 7.54 18.38 7.99
CA ILE A 305 8.26 18.07 6.76
C ILE A 305 7.34 18.37 5.57
N THR A 306 7.79 19.21 4.65
CA THR A 306 7.11 19.42 3.37
C THR A 306 7.75 18.57 2.30
N PHE A 307 6.94 18.06 1.39
CA PHE A 307 7.38 17.20 0.29
C PHE A 307 7.18 17.89 -1.06
N GLU A 308 7.96 17.50 -2.03
CA GLU A 308 7.75 17.84 -3.44
C GLU A 308 7.73 16.57 -4.29
N LEU A 309 6.90 16.57 -5.32
CA LEU A 309 6.87 15.49 -6.29
C LEU A 309 7.98 15.74 -7.32
N ALA A 310 8.90 14.83 -7.42
CA ALA A 310 9.98 14.85 -8.42
C ALA A 310 9.83 13.66 -9.37
N LYS A 311 10.08 13.89 -10.65
CA LYS A 311 10.26 12.83 -11.62
C LYS A 311 11.71 12.35 -11.54
N ILE A 312 11.91 11.05 -11.48
CA ILE A 312 13.22 10.41 -11.47
C ILE A 312 13.50 9.88 -12.87
N ASP A 313 14.49 10.45 -13.51
CA ASP A 313 14.95 9.97 -14.82
C ASP A 313 16.18 9.07 -14.61
N PHE A 314 16.05 7.79 -14.97
CA PHE A 314 17.17 6.86 -14.97
C PHE A 314 17.96 7.01 -16.27
N PRO A 315 19.30 6.97 -16.18
CA PRO A 315 20.18 7.14 -17.33
C PRO A 315 20.11 6.00 -18.35
#